data_d4a4e1bd7ad35d145fa093b7f84a8c8b
#
_entry.id   d4a4e1bd7ad35d145fa093b7f84a8c8b
#
_cell.length_a   1.000
_cell.length_b   1.000
_cell.length_c   1.000
_cell.angle_alpha   90.00
_cell.angle_beta   90.00
_cell.angle_gamma   90.00
#
_symmetry.space_group_name_H-M   'P 1'
#
loop_
_entity.id
_entity.type
_entity.pdbx_description
1 polymer ?
#
loop_
_entity_poly.entity_id
_entity_poly.type
_entity_poly.pdbx_seq_one_letter_code
_entity_poly.pdbx_strand_id
1 'polypeptide(L)'
;MDGQRVTAIVAALLIGGAVSACSTTMDEAPATQGAAAMGGPIAYAQAADKAGDVKGRATARPMGDGVHVTAALENVAPGTYAVHVHSVGACTPPDFTSAGPHWNPESKQHGKDNPAGAHKGDLPNVTIGADGRGNVSSHISGVTMTGLLDADGAALVLHAGTDDYRTDPTGNAGGRAACGVFSAGS
;
A
#
# COMPACT_ATOMS: atom_id res chain seq x y z
N MET A 1 87.73 24.84 -22.13
CA MET A 1 88.30 24.41 -20.82
C MET A 1 87.37 23.31 -20.36
N ASP A 2 87.59 22.17 -20.81
CA ASP A 2 88.27 21.03 -20.19
C ASP A 2 87.65 20.53 -18.92
N GLY A 3 87.30 19.30 -18.95
CA GLY A 3 86.99 18.51 -17.79
C GLY A 3 86.27 17.21 -18.07
N GLN A 4 86.95 16.31 -18.81
CA GLN A 4 86.67 14.88 -18.88
C GLN A 4 86.82 14.20 -17.52
N ARG A 5 86.07 13.11 -17.37
CA ARG A 5 86.46 11.80 -16.85
C ARG A 5 85.33 11.19 -16.01
N VAL A 6 85.06 9.91 -15.90
CA VAL A 6 85.52 8.65 -16.45
C VAL A 6 84.47 7.58 -16.00
N THR A 7 84.29 6.66 -16.81
CA THR A 7 83.64 5.37 -16.73
C THR A 7 83.79 4.63 -15.41
N ALA A 8 82.72 4.02 -14.91
CA ALA A 8 82.77 2.74 -14.21
C ALA A 8 81.52 1.90 -14.49
N ILE A 9 81.72 0.82 -15.22
CA ILE A 9 80.79 -0.26 -15.46
C ILE A 9 80.85 -1.19 -14.24
N VAL A 10 79.74 -1.43 -13.63
CA VAL A 10 79.57 -2.57 -12.70
C VAL A 10 78.34 -3.37 -13.20
N ALA A 11 78.68 -4.49 -13.77
CA ALA A 11 77.72 -5.53 -14.09
C ALA A 11 77.35 -6.27 -12.81
N ALA A 12 76.07 -6.27 -12.45
CA ALA A 12 75.54 -7.17 -11.43
C ALA A 12 74.44 -8.04 -12.08
N LEU A 13 74.81 -9.28 -12.23
CA LEU A 13 73.83 -10.37 -12.52
C LEU A 13 72.87 -10.46 -11.31
N LEU A 14 71.61 -10.38 -11.52
CA LEU A 14 70.65 -10.87 -10.59
C LEU A 14 69.65 -11.84 -11.28
N ILE A 15 69.66 -12.97 -10.65
CA ILE A 15 68.95 -14.21 -10.94
C ILE A 15 67.47 -13.98 -10.90
N GLY A 16 66.79 -14.52 -11.93
CA GLY A 16 65.31 -14.49 -12.02
C GLY A 16 64.61 -15.27 -10.91
N GLY A 17 63.71 -14.61 -10.27
CA GLY A 17 62.66 -15.23 -9.48
C GLY A 17 61.32 -14.93 -10.14
N ALA A 18 60.79 -15.89 -10.91
CA ALA A 18 59.44 -15.80 -11.40
C ALA A 18 58.46 -16.04 -10.25
N VAL A 19 57.93 -14.97 -9.68
CA VAL A 19 56.78 -15.05 -8.78
C VAL A 19 55.55 -15.14 -9.68
N SER A 20 55.05 -16.38 -9.82
CA SER A 20 53.73 -16.63 -10.41
C SER A 20 52.69 -16.05 -9.48
N ALA A 21 52.18 -14.85 -9.78
CA ALA A 21 51.01 -14.28 -9.15
C ALA A 21 49.79 -15.05 -9.65
N CYS A 22 49.30 -15.97 -8.84
CA CYS A 22 47.94 -16.51 -8.98
C CYS A 22 46.96 -15.37 -8.75
N SER A 23 46.51 -14.72 -9.82
CA SER A 23 45.34 -13.88 -9.77
C SER A 23 44.11 -14.79 -9.60
N THR A 24 43.67 -14.97 -8.37
CA THR A 24 42.33 -15.45 -8.09
C THR A 24 41.40 -14.34 -8.50
N THR A 25 40.85 -14.47 -9.71
CA THR A 25 39.61 -13.78 -10.10
C THR A 25 38.56 -14.28 -9.13
N MET A 26 38.20 -13.47 -8.15
CA MET A 26 36.98 -13.65 -7.39
C MET A 26 35.88 -13.48 -8.41
N ASP A 27 35.26 -14.59 -8.77
CA ASP A 27 34.01 -14.64 -9.50
C ASP A 27 32.98 -13.94 -8.61
N GLU A 28 32.75 -12.66 -8.90
CA GLU A 28 31.72 -11.87 -8.27
C GLU A 28 30.38 -12.51 -8.68
N ALA A 29 29.84 -13.32 -7.76
CA ALA A 29 28.52 -13.89 -7.92
C ALA A 29 27.57 -12.76 -8.32
N PRO A 30 26.72 -12.93 -9.34
CA PRO A 30 25.76 -11.91 -9.72
C PRO A 30 24.96 -11.60 -8.46
N ALA A 31 25.02 -10.34 -8.04
CA ALA A 31 24.16 -9.83 -6.98
C ALA A 31 22.74 -10.25 -7.36
N THR A 32 22.18 -11.16 -6.59
CA THR A 32 20.78 -11.47 -6.63
C THR A 32 20.08 -10.13 -6.54
N GLN A 33 19.52 -9.68 -7.68
CA GLN A 33 18.61 -8.53 -7.68
C GLN A 33 17.52 -8.90 -6.69
N GLY A 34 17.64 -8.33 -5.50
CA GLY A 34 16.66 -8.46 -4.46
C GLY A 34 15.32 -8.17 -5.10
N ALA A 35 14.34 -9.04 -4.86
CA ALA A 35 12.97 -8.84 -5.27
C ALA A 35 12.65 -7.36 -5.09
N ALA A 36 12.36 -6.69 -6.20
CA ALA A 36 11.95 -5.30 -6.16
C ALA A 36 10.87 -5.22 -5.10
N ALA A 37 11.16 -4.54 -4.01
CA ALA A 37 10.15 -4.26 -3.01
C ALA A 37 8.98 -3.69 -3.79
N MET A 38 7.81 -4.33 -3.70
CA MET A 38 6.56 -3.82 -4.28
C MET A 38 6.17 -2.59 -3.45
N GLY A 39 7.10 -1.61 -3.43
CA GLY A 39 7.07 -0.42 -2.62
C GLY A 39 6.39 0.72 -3.34
N GLY A 40 5.07 0.72 -3.32
CA GLY A 40 4.31 1.93 -3.52
C GLY A 40 4.22 2.73 -2.21
N PRO A 41 3.74 3.99 -2.26
CA PRO A 41 3.53 4.79 -1.07
C PRO A 41 2.52 4.11 -0.12
N ILE A 42 2.70 4.32 1.17
CA ILE A 42 1.65 4.02 2.15
C ILE A 42 0.67 5.19 2.10
N ALA A 43 -0.62 4.90 2.05
CA ALA A 43 -1.66 5.90 2.12
C ALA A 43 -2.39 5.86 3.45
N TYR A 44 -2.82 7.02 3.91
CA TYR A 44 -3.54 7.21 5.17
C TYR A 44 -4.86 7.92 4.90
N ALA A 45 -5.89 7.56 5.65
CA ALA A 45 -7.16 8.24 5.65
C ALA A 45 -7.62 8.50 7.09
N GLN A 46 -8.16 9.68 7.36
CA GLN A 46 -8.87 10.00 8.59
C GLN A 46 -10.35 10.14 8.26
N ALA A 47 -11.15 9.19 8.73
CA ALA A 47 -12.59 9.23 8.52
C ALA A 47 -13.24 10.13 9.58
N ALA A 48 -14.04 11.07 9.12
CA ALA A 48 -14.85 11.95 9.97
C ALA A 48 -16.32 11.88 9.56
N ASP A 49 -17.21 12.12 10.51
CA ASP A 49 -18.64 12.22 10.23
C ASP A 49 -19.00 13.60 9.65
N LYS A 50 -20.29 13.81 9.40
CA LYS A 50 -20.80 15.07 8.82
C LYS A 50 -20.60 16.30 9.69
N ALA A 51 -20.34 16.13 10.99
CA ALA A 51 -20.02 17.20 11.93
C ALA A 51 -18.51 17.48 12.00
N GLY A 52 -17.69 16.63 11.37
CA GLY A 52 -16.23 16.69 11.41
C GLY A 52 -15.62 15.90 12.57
N ASP A 53 -16.42 15.17 13.33
CA ASP A 53 -15.91 14.34 14.42
C ASP A 53 -15.18 13.12 13.86
N VAL A 54 -13.96 12.88 14.33
CA VAL A 54 -13.14 11.73 13.88
C VAL A 54 -13.78 10.43 14.37
N LYS A 55 -14.04 9.53 13.43
CA LYS A 55 -14.61 8.20 13.63
C LYS A 55 -13.60 7.08 13.37
N GLY A 56 -12.41 7.41 12.92
CA GLY A 56 -11.35 6.42 12.73
C GLY A 56 -10.24 6.84 11.80
N ARG A 57 -9.27 5.95 11.68
CA ARG A 57 -8.13 6.08 10.76
C ARG A 57 -7.93 4.80 9.99
N ALA A 58 -7.51 4.94 8.74
CA ALA A 58 -7.17 3.80 7.91
C ALA A 58 -5.77 3.97 7.30
N THR A 59 -5.18 2.82 6.97
CA THR A 59 -3.92 2.73 6.25
C THR A 59 -4.10 1.76 5.08
N ALA A 60 -3.64 2.14 3.92
CA ALA A 60 -3.49 1.25 2.77
C ALA A 60 -2.00 1.15 2.41
N ARG A 61 -1.50 -0.06 2.24
CA ARG A 61 -0.09 -0.31 1.93
C ARG A 61 0.07 -1.45 0.93
N PRO A 62 1.12 -1.43 0.10
CA PRO A 62 1.41 -2.56 -0.76
C PRO A 62 1.77 -3.78 0.10
N MET A 63 1.25 -4.94 -0.26
CA MET A 63 1.55 -6.20 0.40
C MET A 63 1.37 -7.37 -0.58
N GLY A 64 2.43 -8.13 -0.82
CA GLY A 64 2.39 -9.28 -1.74
C GLY A 64 1.91 -8.89 -3.13
N ASP A 65 0.85 -9.54 -3.60
CA ASP A 65 0.21 -9.34 -4.91
C ASP A 65 -0.89 -8.26 -4.90
N GLY A 66 -0.98 -7.45 -3.84
CA GLY A 66 -2.10 -6.53 -3.69
C GLY A 66 -1.85 -5.38 -2.73
N VAL A 67 -2.95 -4.88 -2.19
CA VAL A 67 -3.02 -3.80 -1.22
C VAL A 67 -3.64 -4.32 0.08
N HIS A 68 -2.98 -4.05 1.19
CA HIS A 68 -3.51 -4.33 2.52
C HIS A 68 -4.12 -3.07 3.12
N VAL A 69 -5.41 -3.13 3.42
CA VAL A 69 -6.14 -2.04 4.07
C VAL A 69 -6.44 -2.42 5.52
N THR A 70 -6.12 -1.52 6.44
CA THR A 70 -6.53 -1.62 7.84
C THR A 70 -7.30 -0.37 8.21
N ALA A 71 -8.37 -0.50 9.00
CA ALA A 71 -9.05 0.64 9.60
C ALA A 71 -9.30 0.39 11.09
N ALA A 72 -8.94 1.36 11.91
CA ALA A 72 -9.25 1.42 13.33
C ALA A 72 -10.31 2.49 13.54
N LEU A 73 -11.49 2.06 13.99
CA LEU A 73 -12.63 2.92 14.24
C LEU A 73 -12.73 3.25 15.73
N GLU A 74 -13.19 4.43 16.03
CA GLU A 74 -13.39 4.95 17.37
C GLU A 74 -14.58 5.93 17.43
N ASN A 75 -15.14 6.14 18.57
CA ASN A 75 -16.27 7.05 18.78
C ASN A 75 -17.50 6.67 17.92
N VAL A 76 -17.70 5.37 17.69
CA VAL A 76 -18.82 4.79 16.96
C VAL A 76 -19.71 4.04 17.95
N ALA A 77 -21.02 4.10 17.79
CA ALA A 77 -21.94 3.34 18.65
C ALA A 77 -21.68 1.84 18.53
N PRO A 78 -21.84 1.04 19.62
CA PRO A 78 -21.72 -0.41 19.54
C PRO A 78 -22.65 -1.01 18.48
N GLY A 79 -22.14 -1.95 17.69
CA GLY A 79 -22.90 -2.58 16.60
C GLY A 79 -21.99 -3.16 15.52
N THR A 80 -22.61 -3.64 14.45
CA THR A 80 -21.87 -4.14 13.27
C THR A 80 -22.17 -3.23 12.07
N TYR A 81 -21.09 -2.83 11.39
CA TYR A 81 -21.16 -1.82 10.34
C TYR A 81 -20.35 -2.25 9.12
N ALA A 82 -20.84 -1.86 7.95
CA ALA A 82 -20.11 -1.98 6.71
C ALA A 82 -18.99 -0.92 6.63
N VAL A 83 -17.86 -1.32 6.09
CA VAL A 83 -16.75 -0.43 5.74
C VAL A 83 -16.32 -0.77 4.33
N HIS A 84 -16.30 0.23 3.46
CA HIS A 84 -15.92 0.03 2.07
C HIS A 84 -14.89 1.05 1.60
N VAL A 85 -14.09 0.66 0.60
CA VAL A 85 -13.28 1.59 -0.17
C VAL A 85 -14.09 2.07 -1.35
N HIS A 86 -14.21 3.38 -1.49
CA HIS A 86 -14.93 4.07 -2.57
C HIS A 86 -13.96 4.62 -3.61
N SER A 87 -14.43 4.77 -4.85
CA SER A 87 -13.62 5.01 -6.04
C SER A 87 -13.25 6.48 -6.30
N VAL A 88 -13.63 7.40 -5.39
CA VAL A 88 -13.29 8.82 -5.55
C VAL A 88 -12.74 9.37 -4.22
N GLY A 89 -11.60 10.04 -4.29
CA GLY A 89 -10.94 10.69 -3.17
C GLY A 89 -11.60 12.01 -2.75
N ALA A 90 -12.91 11.96 -2.46
CA ALA A 90 -13.68 13.13 -2.04
C ALA A 90 -14.70 12.77 -0.96
N CYS A 91 -14.76 13.57 0.10
CA CYS A 91 -15.62 13.34 1.26
C CYS A 91 -16.43 14.61 1.60
N THR A 92 -17.34 15.03 0.70
CA THR A 92 -18.18 16.21 0.91
C THR A 92 -19.38 15.87 1.78
N PRO A 93 -19.53 16.46 2.99
CA PRO A 93 -20.69 16.26 3.81
C PRO A 93 -21.95 16.94 3.20
N PRO A 94 -23.19 16.58 3.62
CA PRO A 94 -23.45 15.67 4.77
C PRO A 94 -23.56 14.19 4.41
N ASP A 95 -23.69 13.83 3.15
CA ASP A 95 -24.04 12.47 2.69
C ASP A 95 -22.86 11.70 2.07
N PHE A 96 -21.73 12.39 1.85
CA PHE A 96 -20.51 11.83 1.29
C PHE A 96 -20.67 11.14 -0.08
N THR A 97 -21.71 11.49 -0.84
CA THR A 97 -21.94 10.93 -2.18
C THR A 97 -20.79 11.24 -3.14
N SER A 98 -20.04 12.30 -2.86
CA SER A 98 -18.81 12.67 -3.60
C SER A 98 -17.74 11.58 -3.63
N ALA A 99 -17.73 10.64 -2.67
CA ALA A 99 -16.80 9.50 -2.69
C ALA A 99 -17.10 8.49 -3.80
N GLY A 100 -18.17 8.68 -4.56
CA GLY A 100 -18.55 7.79 -5.68
C GLY A 100 -19.08 6.43 -5.24
N PRO A 101 -19.08 5.43 -6.14
CA PRO A 101 -19.43 4.04 -5.82
C PRO A 101 -18.28 3.31 -5.11
N HIS A 102 -18.50 2.05 -4.76
CA HIS A 102 -17.42 1.18 -4.28
C HIS A 102 -16.30 1.06 -5.32
N TRP A 103 -15.05 0.95 -4.86
CA TRP A 103 -13.90 0.75 -5.74
C TRP A 103 -13.99 -0.61 -6.44
N ASN A 104 -14.22 -0.57 -7.74
CA ASN A 104 -14.58 -1.73 -8.54
C ASN A 104 -13.84 -1.77 -9.89
N PRO A 105 -12.52 -1.91 -9.91
CA PRO A 105 -11.74 -1.91 -11.16
C PRO A 105 -12.03 -3.11 -12.07
N GLU A 106 -12.67 -4.16 -11.55
CA GLU A 106 -13.02 -5.37 -12.30
C GLU A 106 -14.47 -5.43 -12.79
N SER A 107 -15.27 -4.39 -12.54
CA SER A 107 -16.69 -4.32 -12.94
C SER A 107 -17.50 -5.54 -12.46
N LYS A 108 -17.26 -5.97 -11.22
CA LYS A 108 -18.01 -7.04 -10.54
C LYS A 108 -19.30 -6.48 -9.91
N GLN A 109 -20.15 -7.36 -9.44
CA GLN A 109 -21.26 -6.98 -8.56
C GLN A 109 -20.77 -6.91 -7.10
N HIS A 110 -21.61 -6.35 -6.23
CA HIS A 110 -21.31 -6.27 -4.82
C HIS A 110 -21.42 -7.63 -4.12
N GLY A 111 -20.50 -7.83 -3.17
CA GLY A 111 -20.62 -8.83 -2.10
C GLY A 111 -19.85 -10.12 -2.33
N LYS A 112 -19.11 -10.54 -1.30
CA LYS A 112 -18.31 -11.78 -1.30
C LYS A 112 -19.14 -13.06 -1.41
N ASP A 113 -20.44 -13.00 -1.05
CA ASP A 113 -21.36 -14.11 -1.10
C ASP A 113 -22.28 -14.04 -2.35
N ASN A 114 -22.03 -13.08 -3.27
CA ASN A 114 -22.65 -12.97 -4.58
C ASN A 114 -21.76 -13.69 -5.62
N PRO A 115 -22.29 -14.65 -6.40
CA PRO A 115 -21.52 -15.38 -7.42
C PRO A 115 -20.87 -14.48 -8.48
N ALA A 116 -21.41 -13.28 -8.71
CA ALA A 116 -20.86 -12.29 -9.63
C ALA A 116 -20.00 -11.20 -8.93
N GLY A 117 -19.77 -11.34 -7.64
CA GLY A 117 -19.00 -10.41 -6.81
C GLY A 117 -17.53 -10.84 -6.63
N ALA A 118 -16.78 -10.15 -5.82
CA ALA A 118 -17.07 -8.92 -5.09
C ALA A 118 -16.38 -7.72 -5.76
N HIS A 119 -16.75 -6.48 -5.36
CA HIS A 119 -15.92 -5.32 -5.65
C HIS A 119 -14.58 -5.43 -4.89
N LYS A 120 -13.54 -4.82 -5.40
CA LYS A 120 -12.27 -4.73 -4.67
C LYS A 120 -12.39 -3.86 -3.40
N GLY A 121 -13.33 -2.95 -3.38
CA GLY A 121 -13.63 -2.09 -2.22
C GLY A 121 -14.51 -2.71 -1.15
N ASP A 122 -15.06 -3.92 -1.34
CA ASP A 122 -15.93 -4.58 -0.37
C ASP A 122 -15.09 -5.19 0.77
N LEU A 123 -14.90 -4.43 1.85
CA LEU A 123 -14.20 -4.91 3.05
C LEU A 123 -15.17 -5.71 3.95
N PRO A 124 -14.64 -6.55 4.85
CA PRO A 124 -15.48 -7.19 5.87
C PRO A 124 -16.18 -6.18 6.78
N ASN A 125 -17.37 -6.54 7.27
CA ASN A 125 -18.01 -5.78 8.34
C ASN A 125 -17.09 -5.64 9.56
N VAL A 126 -17.19 -4.50 10.23
CA VAL A 126 -16.53 -4.25 11.51
C VAL A 126 -17.52 -4.35 12.65
N THR A 127 -17.13 -5.03 13.72
CA THR A 127 -17.88 -5.01 14.98
C THR A 127 -17.28 -3.97 15.91
N ILE A 128 -18.13 -3.04 16.36
CA ILE A 128 -17.79 -2.02 17.34
C ILE A 128 -18.20 -2.52 18.73
N GLY A 129 -17.24 -2.56 19.63
CA GLY A 129 -17.44 -2.98 21.02
C GLY A 129 -18.15 -1.93 21.87
N ALA A 130 -18.43 -2.29 23.13
CA ALA A 130 -19.04 -1.39 24.11
C ALA A 130 -18.19 -0.14 24.42
N ASP A 131 -16.88 -0.20 24.11
CA ASP A 131 -15.92 0.90 24.23
C ASP A 131 -15.94 1.87 23.03
N GLY A 132 -16.83 1.63 22.05
CA GLY A 132 -16.95 2.46 20.85
C GLY A 132 -15.84 2.23 19.83
N ARG A 133 -15.10 1.11 19.91
CA ARG A 133 -13.95 0.80 19.06
C ARG A 133 -14.13 -0.49 18.28
N GLY A 134 -13.53 -0.53 17.09
CA GLY A 134 -13.46 -1.73 16.26
C GLY A 134 -12.36 -1.62 15.23
N ASN A 135 -11.95 -2.78 14.71
CA ASN A 135 -10.89 -2.84 13.69
C ASN A 135 -11.31 -3.76 12.56
N VAL A 136 -10.96 -3.37 11.35
CA VAL A 136 -11.09 -4.20 10.17
C VAL A 136 -9.74 -4.24 9.44
N SER A 137 -9.43 -5.39 8.87
CA SER A 137 -8.20 -5.63 8.12
C SER A 137 -8.52 -6.54 6.94
N SER A 138 -8.06 -6.17 5.75
CA SER A 138 -8.31 -6.92 4.53
C SER A 138 -7.12 -6.85 3.58
N HIS A 139 -6.80 -7.97 2.95
CA HIS A 139 -5.88 -8.02 1.82
C HIS A 139 -6.69 -8.05 0.53
N ILE A 140 -6.44 -7.10 -0.35
CA ILE A 140 -7.10 -6.95 -1.65
C ILE A 140 -6.10 -7.39 -2.71
N SER A 141 -6.23 -8.62 -3.19
CA SER A 141 -5.33 -9.20 -4.19
C SER A 141 -5.57 -8.65 -5.60
N GLY A 142 -4.55 -8.70 -6.45
CA GLY A 142 -4.64 -8.35 -7.87
C GLY A 142 -4.81 -6.86 -8.15
N VAL A 143 -4.51 -5.99 -7.17
CA VAL A 143 -4.58 -4.53 -7.29
C VAL A 143 -3.27 -3.89 -6.83
N THR A 144 -3.08 -2.62 -7.16
CA THR A 144 -1.87 -1.86 -6.80
C THR A 144 -2.22 -0.58 -6.06
N MET A 145 -1.24 -0.02 -5.33
CA MET A 145 -1.39 1.30 -4.72
C MET A 145 -1.61 2.40 -5.77
N THR A 146 -1.02 2.27 -6.96
CA THR A 146 -1.26 3.20 -8.07
C THR A 146 -2.71 3.13 -8.57
N GLY A 147 -3.31 1.94 -8.59
CA GLY A 147 -4.72 1.78 -8.95
C GLY A 147 -5.68 2.28 -7.87
N LEU A 148 -5.28 2.22 -6.58
CA LEU A 148 -6.05 2.78 -5.48
C LEU A 148 -5.94 4.32 -5.43
N LEU A 149 -4.77 4.87 -5.73
CA LEU A 149 -4.45 6.29 -5.69
C LEU A 149 -4.32 6.84 -7.12
N ASP A 150 -5.23 6.46 -8.00
CA ASP A 150 -5.29 6.97 -9.37
C ASP A 150 -5.70 8.47 -9.40
N ALA A 151 -6.01 9.00 -10.58
CA ALA A 151 -6.37 10.41 -10.75
C ALA A 151 -7.63 10.81 -9.98
N ASP A 152 -8.55 9.88 -9.78
CA ASP A 152 -9.81 10.10 -9.04
C ASP A 152 -9.61 9.89 -7.53
N GLY A 153 -8.56 9.18 -7.14
CA GLY A 153 -8.24 8.84 -5.77
C GLY A 153 -9.19 7.80 -5.17
N ALA A 154 -9.16 7.63 -3.86
CA ALA A 154 -10.06 6.72 -3.14
C ALA A 154 -10.41 7.27 -1.75
N ALA A 155 -11.52 6.78 -1.19
CA ALA A 155 -11.93 7.11 0.16
C ALA A 155 -12.36 5.86 0.93
N LEU A 156 -12.10 5.84 2.24
CA LEU A 156 -12.72 4.90 3.17
C LEU A 156 -14.08 5.46 3.59
N VAL A 157 -15.12 4.65 3.52
CA VAL A 157 -16.46 5.01 3.99
C VAL A 157 -16.93 4.01 5.04
N LEU A 158 -17.35 4.53 6.18
CA LEU A 158 -18.13 3.81 7.19
C LEU A 158 -19.60 4.01 6.87
N HIS A 159 -20.37 2.93 6.76
CA HIS A 159 -21.81 2.97 6.53
C HIS A 159 -22.60 2.95 7.83
N ALA A 160 -23.89 3.30 7.75
CA ALA A 160 -24.78 3.38 8.90
C ALA A 160 -25.33 2.00 9.34
N GLY A 161 -25.18 0.99 8.50
CA GLY A 161 -25.69 -0.37 8.73
C GLY A 161 -24.69 -1.45 8.37
N THR A 162 -25.14 -2.68 8.47
CA THR A 162 -24.35 -3.89 8.18
C THR A 162 -24.46 -4.25 6.70
N ASP A 163 -23.34 -4.67 6.09
CA ASP A 163 -23.31 -5.26 4.76
C ASP A 163 -23.88 -6.68 4.79
N ASP A 164 -24.84 -6.99 3.91
CA ASP A 164 -25.41 -8.34 3.75
C ASP A 164 -24.55 -9.25 2.85
N TYR A 165 -23.47 -8.71 2.25
CA TYR A 165 -22.52 -9.37 1.36
C TYR A 165 -23.09 -9.92 0.04
N ARG A 166 -24.27 -9.48 -0.36
CA ARG A 166 -24.99 -10.03 -1.53
C ARG A 166 -25.66 -9.00 -2.40
N THR A 167 -26.32 -8.02 -1.78
CA THR A 167 -27.19 -7.09 -2.52
C THR A 167 -26.39 -6.05 -3.26
N ASP A 168 -26.39 -6.14 -4.58
CA ASP A 168 -25.78 -5.12 -5.45
C ASP A 168 -26.61 -3.83 -5.45
N PRO A 169 -26.01 -2.64 -5.45
CA PRO A 169 -24.58 -2.37 -5.51
C PRO A 169 -23.91 -2.10 -4.14
N THR A 170 -24.58 -2.20 -3.01
CA THR A 170 -24.08 -1.66 -1.74
C THR A 170 -24.27 -2.54 -0.51
N GLY A 171 -24.76 -3.80 -0.66
CA GLY A 171 -24.94 -4.73 0.46
C GLY A 171 -26.00 -4.28 1.47
N ASN A 172 -26.98 -3.45 1.05
CA ASN A 172 -27.97 -2.85 1.97
C ASN A 172 -27.35 -2.13 3.18
N ALA A 173 -26.11 -1.66 3.06
CA ALA A 173 -25.33 -1.09 4.16
C ALA A 173 -25.86 0.28 4.67
N GLY A 174 -26.87 0.82 4.02
CA GLY A 174 -27.47 2.09 4.41
C GLY A 174 -26.66 3.32 4.01
N GLY A 175 -26.92 4.45 4.64
CA GLY A 175 -26.24 5.71 4.37
C GLY A 175 -24.76 5.71 4.78
N ARG A 176 -24.04 6.75 4.37
CA ARG A 176 -22.62 6.93 4.69
C ARG A 176 -22.50 7.74 5.98
N ALA A 177 -21.95 7.15 7.02
CA ALA A 177 -21.87 7.73 8.36
C ALA A 177 -20.57 8.54 8.56
N ALA A 178 -19.46 8.08 7.97
CA ALA A 178 -18.19 8.78 7.99
C ALA A 178 -17.38 8.48 6.72
N CYS A 179 -16.49 9.41 6.36
CA CYS A 179 -15.68 9.34 5.15
C CYS A 179 -14.28 9.89 5.39
N GLY A 180 -13.27 9.27 4.80
CA GLY A 180 -11.87 9.71 4.86
C GLY A 180 -11.14 9.44 3.55
N VAL A 181 -10.53 10.48 2.97
CA VAL A 181 -9.76 10.38 1.71
C VAL A 181 -8.41 9.73 1.98
N PHE A 182 -8.03 8.75 1.17
CA PHE A 182 -6.68 8.20 1.17
C PHE A 182 -5.70 9.19 0.53
N SER A 183 -4.66 9.54 1.27
CA SER A 183 -3.57 10.38 0.79
C SER A 183 -2.24 9.66 1.02
N ALA A 184 -1.35 9.71 0.03
CA ALA A 184 -0.02 9.15 0.19
C ALA A 184 0.72 9.84 1.35
N GLY A 185 1.36 9.04 2.21
CA GLY A 185 2.27 9.56 3.23
C GLY A 185 3.49 10.20 2.57
N SER A 186 3.87 11.35 3.08
CA SER A 186 5.10 12.09 2.70
C SER A 186 6.32 11.55 3.43
#